data_563c44307773989b66a8dd9b4239c167
#
_entry.id   563c44307773989b66a8dd9b4239c167
#
_cell.length_a   1.000
_cell.length_b   1.000
_cell.length_c   1.000
_cell.angle_alpha   90.00
_cell.angle_beta   90.00
_cell.angle_gamma   90.00
#
_symmetry.space_group_name_H-M   'P 1'
#
loop_
_entity.id
_entity.type
_entity.pdbx_description
1 polymer ?
#
loop_
_entity_poly.entity_id
_entity_poly.type
_entity_poly.pdbx_seq_one_letter_code
_entity_poly.pdbx_strand_id
1 'polypeptide(L)'
;RNLWRDGDYLPTRSLLPAGVTAVETLTAAAEQVGWRKGEDGGWRHAIWAQTPVEQSPEPVPSAPEAGTRRLPPQRTALTSLEASQGQTAAGLGIAVCFKNIGFSSGAPEHCNAWVELYGNRQIERAVVACVGADVGQGAHTLFMQIAAATLGIDPALVEVRTEHTDLVGSGGSSSASRMSFMAGNAIKGAAERALVEWQNEERPARAEYEFHPRPTTPYNRQTGEADPNITYGYCAQAAEIEVDLETGYVTVKRLVSANDVGTAVNPVQIEGQVEGAVAQSVGWSLIERYVQKDGRAVTQHLSTYLIPTVLDVAEVVEPLILEIPDPQGAFGLRGMAEMPFVPTAPAIGAAIHAATGVWIDELPYTPERVWQALQGSR
;
A
#
# COMPACT_ATOMS: atom_id res chain seq x y z
N ARG A 1 -14.81 5.82 -12.92
CA ARG A 1 -16.03 6.58 -12.51
C ARG A 1 -16.29 6.48 -11.01
N ASN A 2 -15.86 5.41 -10.35
CA ASN A 2 -16.21 5.10 -8.95
C ASN A 2 -15.03 5.24 -7.97
N LEU A 3 -13.96 5.90 -8.37
CA LEU A 3 -12.84 6.18 -7.47
C LEU A 3 -13.11 7.39 -6.61
N TRP A 4 -12.71 7.31 -5.36
CA TRP A 4 -12.83 8.41 -4.41
C TRP A 4 -11.95 9.61 -4.76
N ARG A 5 -12.45 10.79 -4.38
CA ARG A 5 -11.80 12.09 -4.57
C ARG A 5 -11.93 12.91 -3.30
N ASP A 6 -11.18 13.99 -3.23
CA ASP A 6 -11.36 14.98 -2.17
C ASP A 6 -12.82 15.47 -2.14
N GLY A 7 -13.39 15.49 -0.95
CA GLY A 7 -14.78 15.85 -0.74
C GLY A 7 -15.78 14.69 -0.80
N ASP A 8 -15.36 13.47 -1.16
CA ASP A 8 -16.20 12.28 -1.09
C ASP A 8 -16.35 11.78 0.35
N TYR A 9 -17.37 10.96 0.56
CA TYR A 9 -17.69 10.37 1.86
C TYR A 9 -17.44 8.87 1.87
N LEU A 10 -16.91 8.37 2.99
CA LEU A 10 -16.87 6.94 3.27
C LEU A 10 -18.30 6.37 3.46
N PRO A 11 -18.51 5.06 3.32
CA PRO A 11 -19.75 4.40 3.69
C PRO A 11 -20.18 4.68 5.14
N THR A 12 -19.24 5.01 6.00
CA THR A 12 -19.44 5.42 7.41
C THR A 12 -19.88 6.88 7.57
N ARG A 13 -20.22 7.56 6.47
CA ARG A 13 -20.67 8.96 6.41
C ARG A 13 -19.66 10.01 6.89
N SER A 14 -18.42 9.63 7.13
CA SER A 14 -17.34 10.58 7.38
C SER A 14 -16.78 11.11 6.07
N LEU A 15 -16.39 12.38 6.06
CA LEU A 15 -15.65 12.97 4.95
C LEU A 15 -14.28 12.30 4.86
N LEU A 16 -13.85 11.95 3.64
CA LEU A 16 -12.48 11.48 3.42
C LEU A 16 -11.48 12.59 3.82
N PRO A 17 -10.41 12.26 4.54
CA PRO A 17 -9.31 13.19 4.75
C PRO A 17 -8.79 13.74 3.41
N ALA A 18 -8.40 15.01 3.40
CA ALA A 18 -7.86 15.67 2.20
C ALA A 18 -6.61 14.95 1.66
N GLY A 19 -6.38 15.07 0.36
CA GLY A 19 -5.27 14.43 -0.34
C GLY A 19 -5.61 13.01 -0.84
N VAL A 20 -6.82 12.81 -1.36
CA VAL A 20 -7.25 11.55 -2.01
C VAL A 20 -6.61 11.44 -3.38
N THR A 21 -5.74 10.45 -3.58
CA THR A 21 -4.90 10.28 -4.78
C THR A 21 -5.14 8.95 -5.52
N ALA A 22 -6.32 8.34 -5.31
CA ALA A 22 -6.68 7.07 -5.94
C ALA A 22 -6.74 7.15 -7.48
N VAL A 23 -7.09 8.31 -8.03
CA VAL A 23 -7.14 8.52 -9.50
C VAL A 23 -5.73 8.62 -10.07
N GLU A 24 -4.86 9.36 -9.41
CA GLU A 24 -3.47 9.59 -9.80
C GLU A 24 -2.67 8.28 -9.78
N THR A 25 -2.80 7.49 -8.72
CA THR A 25 -2.13 6.18 -8.61
C THR A 25 -2.63 5.20 -9.66
N LEU A 26 -3.95 5.12 -9.90
CA LEU A 26 -4.50 4.27 -10.95
C LEU A 26 -4.03 4.72 -12.34
N THR A 27 -4.01 6.03 -12.59
CA THR A 27 -3.55 6.60 -13.86
C THR A 27 -2.09 6.22 -14.11
N ALA A 28 -1.22 6.44 -13.13
CA ALA A 28 0.19 6.12 -13.25
C ALA A 28 0.43 4.63 -13.53
N ALA A 29 -0.24 3.73 -12.79
CA ALA A 29 -0.12 2.30 -13.00
C ALA A 29 -0.63 1.88 -14.40
N ALA A 30 -1.78 2.41 -14.84
CA ALA A 30 -2.37 2.09 -16.14
C ALA A 30 -1.48 2.58 -17.29
N GLU A 31 -0.96 3.79 -17.22
CA GLU A 31 -0.09 4.37 -18.25
C GLU A 31 1.23 3.61 -18.38
N GLN A 32 1.79 3.13 -17.28
CA GLN A 32 3.03 2.36 -17.26
C GLN A 32 2.91 1.02 -17.99
N VAL A 33 1.74 0.39 -17.95
CA VAL A 33 1.46 -0.85 -18.69
C VAL A 33 0.84 -0.61 -20.07
N GLY A 34 0.87 0.60 -20.58
CA GLY A 34 0.51 0.91 -21.97
C GLY A 34 -0.92 1.36 -22.22
N TRP A 35 -1.72 1.57 -21.19
CA TRP A 35 -3.03 2.23 -21.33
C TRP A 35 -2.86 3.72 -21.63
N ARG A 36 -3.68 4.25 -22.50
CA ARG A 36 -3.70 5.67 -22.82
C ARG A 36 -5.13 6.20 -22.78
N LYS A 37 -5.30 7.41 -22.27
CA LYS A 37 -6.57 8.11 -22.24
C LYS A 37 -6.83 8.71 -23.61
N GLY A 38 -7.94 8.36 -24.25
CA GLY A 38 -8.38 8.95 -25.52
C GLY A 38 -9.01 10.33 -25.33
N GLU A 39 -9.22 11.06 -26.44
CA GLU A 39 -9.87 12.39 -26.47
C GLU A 39 -11.31 12.36 -25.92
N ASP A 40 -11.98 11.23 -26.04
CA ASP A 40 -13.31 10.95 -25.47
C ASP A 40 -13.29 10.63 -23.96
N GLY A 41 -12.09 10.67 -23.34
CA GLY A 41 -11.88 10.35 -21.93
C GLY A 41 -11.87 8.84 -21.62
N GLY A 42 -12.07 7.99 -22.62
CA GLY A 42 -11.98 6.53 -22.49
C GLY A 42 -10.52 6.05 -22.45
N TRP A 43 -10.26 4.99 -21.69
CA TRP A 43 -8.94 4.35 -21.62
C TRP A 43 -8.82 3.29 -22.71
N ARG A 44 -7.67 3.25 -23.42
CA ARG A 44 -7.35 2.29 -24.47
C ARG A 44 -5.94 1.75 -24.29
N HIS A 45 -5.78 0.44 -24.47
CA HIS A 45 -4.47 -0.21 -24.45
C HIS A 45 -3.97 -0.45 -25.88
N ALA A 46 -2.71 -0.18 -26.16
CA ALA A 46 -2.14 -0.26 -27.50
C ALA A 46 -2.29 -1.66 -28.15
N ILE A 47 -2.18 -2.73 -27.38
CA ILE A 47 -2.32 -4.12 -27.84
C ILE A 47 -3.81 -4.55 -27.92
N TRP A 48 -4.68 -4.00 -27.08
CA TRP A 48 -6.10 -4.39 -26.95
C TRP A 48 -7.05 -3.45 -27.70
N ALA A 49 -6.53 -2.40 -28.35
CA ALA A 49 -7.33 -1.41 -29.09
C ALA A 49 -7.99 -1.94 -30.37
N GLN A 50 -7.71 -3.18 -30.77
CA GLN A 50 -8.27 -3.79 -31.97
C GLN A 50 -9.61 -4.52 -31.74
N THR A 51 -10.09 -4.59 -30.49
CA THR A 51 -11.38 -5.20 -30.18
C THR A 51 -12.41 -4.10 -29.92
N PRO A 52 -13.51 -4.01 -30.71
CA PRO A 52 -14.57 -3.04 -30.46
C PRO A 52 -15.20 -3.31 -29.08
N VAL A 53 -15.09 -2.36 -28.16
CA VAL A 53 -15.89 -2.36 -26.93
C VAL A 53 -17.31 -2.03 -27.34
N GLU A 54 -18.15 -3.04 -27.50
CA GLU A 54 -19.59 -2.83 -27.57
C GLU A 54 -20.06 -2.14 -26.30
N GLN A 55 -20.91 -1.15 -26.50
CA GLN A 55 -21.42 -0.19 -25.53
C GLN A 55 -21.74 -0.83 -24.17
N SER A 56 -21.24 -0.22 -23.12
CA SER A 56 -21.63 -0.53 -21.74
C SER A 56 -23.14 -0.50 -21.58
N PRO A 57 -23.77 -1.43 -20.87
CA PRO A 57 -25.19 -1.38 -20.60
C PRO A 57 -25.56 -0.10 -19.85
N GLU A 58 -26.73 0.44 -20.15
CA GLU A 58 -27.27 1.63 -19.50
C GLU A 58 -27.30 1.53 -17.97
N PRO A 59 -27.26 2.66 -17.25
CA PRO A 59 -27.25 2.67 -15.80
C PRO A 59 -28.48 1.94 -15.23
N VAL A 60 -28.21 0.98 -14.36
CA VAL A 60 -29.24 0.21 -13.64
C VAL A 60 -30.05 1.17 -12.77
N PRO A 61 -31.40 1.21 -12.88
CA PRO A 61 -32.23 1.96 -11.96
C PRO A 61 -32.12 1.42 -10.54
N SER A 62 -32.31 2.31 -9.56
CA SER A 62 -32.29 2.03 -8.12
C SER A 62 -33.15 0.80 -7.77
N ALA A 63 -32.59 -0.05 -6.90
CA ALA A 63 -33.05 -1.38 -6.54
C ALA A 63 -34.53 -1.48 -6.15
N PRO A 64 -35.21 -2.55 -6.60
CA PRO A 64 -36.31 -3.17 -5.87
C PRO A 64 -35.85 -4.45 -5.13
N GLU A 65 -36.65 -4.82 -4.16
CA GLU A 65 -36.55 -5.82 -3.13
C GLU A 65 -35.99 -7.21 -3.52
N ALA A 66 -35.50 -7.92 -2.47
CA ALA A 66 -34.88 -9.22 -2.50
C ALA A 66 -35.60 -10.29 -3.33
N GLY A 67 -34.99 -10.66 -4.44
CA GLY A 67 -35.34 -11.83 -5.26
C GLY A 67 -34.09 -12.36 -5.93
N THR A 68 -33.93 -13.65 -5.91
CA THR A 68 -32.78 -14.42 -6.45
C THR A 68 -32.31 -13.90 -7.81
N ARG A 69 -31.16 -13.24 -7.83
CA ARG A 69 -30.55 -12.72 -9.05
C ARG A 69 -29.86 -13.86 -9.81
N ARG A 70 -30.44 -14.28 -10.93
CA ARG A 70 -29.68 -15.01 -11.96
C ARG A 70 -28.67 -14.04 -12.58
N LEU A 71 -27.41 -14.42 -12.53
CA LEU A 71 -26.36 -13.72 -13.31
C LEU A 71 -26.70 -13.78 -14.81
N PRO A 72 -26.45 -12.71 -15.57
CA PRO A 72 -26.64 -12.76 -17.02
C PRO A 72 -25.68 -13.79 -17.64
N PRO A 73 -26.04 -14.38 -18.80
CA PRO A 73 -25.19 -15.38 -19.45
C PRO A 73 -23.83 -14.78 -19.75
N GLN A 74 -22.79 -15.50 -19.36
CA GLN A 74 -21.40 -15.15 -19.62
C GLN A 74 -21.22 -14.96 -21.13
N ARG A 75 -20.84 -13.77 -21.56
CA ARG A 75 -20.38 -13.55 -22.92
C ARG A 75 -19.03 -14.22 -23.11
N THR A 76 -18.96 -14.98 -24.15
CA THR A 76 -17.80 -15.73 -24.64
C THR A 76 -16.51 -14.92 -24.56
N ALA A 77 -15.52 -15.50 -23.90
CA ALA A 77 -14.18 -14.97 -23.83
C ALA A 77 -13.67 -14.54 -25.20
N LEU A 78 -12.89 -13.47 -25.22
CA LEU A 78 -12.09 -13.05 -26.36
C LEU A 78 -11.14 -14.18 -26.74
N THR A 79 -11.61 -15.07 -27.61
CA THR A 79 -10.78 -16.09 -28.25
C THR A 79 -10.03 -15.44 -29.39
N SER A 80 -8.76 -15.60 -29.31
CA SER A 80 -7.71 -15.55 -30.32
C SER A 80 -6.61 -14.51 -30.06
N LEU A 81 -5.77 -14.78 -29.06
CA LEU A 81 -4.34 -14.75 -29.34
C LEU A 81 -4.01 -16.15 -29.86
N GLU A 82 -3.47 -16.23 -31.08
CA GLU A 82 -3.06 -17.48 -31.69
C GLU A 82 -2.16 -18.23 -30.71
N ALA A 83 -2.58 -19.42 -30.32
CA ALA A 83 -1.85 -20.30 -29.44
C ALA A 83 -0.49 -20.60 -30.07
N SER A 84 0.56 -19.96 -29.58
CA SER A 84 1.92 -20.44 -29.77
C SER A 84 2.06 -21.81 -29.08
N GLN A 85 2.81 -22.71 -29.63
CA GLN A 85 3.01 -24.12 -29.21
C GLN A 85 3.51 -24.19 -27.75
N GLY A 86 2.58 -24.34 -26.83
CA GLY A 86 2.63 -24.39 -25.39
C GLY A 86 1.38 -23.67 -24.92
N GLN A 87 0.47 -24.39 -24.23
CA GLN A 87 -0.89 -23.89 -23.91
C GLN A 87 -0.88 -22.80 -22.85
N THR A 88 -0.27 -21.65 -23.14
CA THR A 88 -0.24 -20.50 -22.21
C THR A 88 -1.14 -19.37 -22.68
N ALA A 89 -1.72 -18.61 -21.73
CA ALA A 89 -2.50 -17.43 -21.99
C ALA A 89 -1.99 -16.25 -21.15
N ALA A 90 -1.77 -15.10 -21.80
CA ALA A 90 -1.34 -13.88 -21.13
C ALA A 90 -2.54 -13.06 -20.68
N GLY A 91 -2.41 -12.39 -19.53
CA GLY A 91 -3.42 -11.51 -18.99
C GLY A 91 -2.83 -10.29 -18.30
N LEU A 92 -3.60 -9.19 -18.34
CA LEU A 92 -3.30 -7.96 -17.63
C LEU A 92 -4.48 -7.61 -16.71
N GLY A 93 -4.20 -7.42 -15.43
CA GLY A 93 -5.18 -6.99 -14.45
C GLY A 93 -4.71 -5.77 -13.67
N ILE A 94 -5.64 -4.92 -13.30
CA ILE A 94 -5.37 -3.70 -12.52
C ILE A 94 -6.27 -3.67 -11.31
N ALA A 95 -5.69 -3.28 -10.16
CA ALA A 95 -6.43 -3.04 -8.93
C ALA A 95 -5.92 -1.77 -8.24
N VAL A 96 -6.80 -1.12 -7.49
CA VAL A 96 -6.48 0.05 -6.68
C VAL A 96 -6.93 -0.18 -5.25
N CYS A 97 -6.15 0.32 -4.31
CA CYS A 97 -6.49 0.29 -2.90
C CYS A 97 -6.23 1.63 -2.22
N PHE A 98 -6.76 1.74 -1.03
CA PHE A 98 -6.36 2.70 -0.02
C PHE A 98 -6.18 1.94 1.31
N LYS A 99 -5.24 2.40 2.11
CA LYS A 99 -4.92 1.79 3.40
C LYS A 99 -4.75 2.88 4.45
N ASN A 100 -5.38 2.71 5.62
CA ASN A 100 -5.25 3.64 6.74
C ASN A 100 -3.79 3.79 7.19
N ILE A 101 -3.42 4.99 7.60
CA ILE A 101 -2.15 5.31 8.28
C ILE A 101 -2.48 5.60 9.73
N GLY A 102 -1.82 4.88 10.64
CA GLY A 102 -2.11 4.95 12.06
C GLY A 102 -3.21 4.00 12.54
N PHE A 103 -3.44 4.00 13.84
CA PHE A 103 -4.52 3.26 14.45
C PHE A 103 -5.87 3.89 14.10
N SER A 104 -6.91 3.08 14.18
CA SER A 104 -8.24 3.44 13.70
C SER A 104 -9.27 3.40 14.80
N SER A 105 -10.47 3.91 14.47
CA SER A 105 -11.70 3.67 15.24
C SER A 105 -11.63 4.10 16.70
N GLY A 106 -11.03 5.25 16.98
CA GLY A 106 -10.96 5.86 18.31
C GLY A 106 -9.82 5.30 19.19
N ALA A 107 -8.93 4.48 18.63
CA ALA A 107 -7.74 4.06 19.36
C ALA A 107 -6.84 5.27 19.66
N PRO A 108 -6.26 5.35 20.86
CA PRO A 108 -5.34 6.43 21.21
C PRO A 108 -4.12 6.43 20.30
N GLU A 109 -3.76 7.59 19.77
CA GLU A 109 -2.59 7.80 18.95
C GLU A 109 -1.76 8.97 19.44
N HIS A 110 -0.48 8.70 19.68
CA HIS A 110 0.51 9.70 20.01
C HIS A 110 1.91 9.18 19.72
N CYS A 111 2.89 10.07 19.69
CA CYS A 111 4.31 9.71 19.63
C CYS A 111 5.15 10.82 20.27
N ASN A 112 6.03 10.44 21.19
CA ASN A 112 7.00 11.34 21.81
C ASN A 112 8.34 11.26 21.11
N ALA A 113 9.00 12.41 20.98
CA ALA A 113 10.40 12.51 20.64
C ALA A 113 11.06 13.63 21.42
N TRP A 114 12.36 13.50 21.67
CA TRP A 114 13.17 14.64 22.09
C TRP A 114 14.42 14.77 21.23
N VAL A 115 14.86 16.01 21.11
CA VAL A 115 16.08 16.37 20.36
C VAL A 115 16.97 17.21 21.27
N GLU A 116 18.27 16.89 21.27
CA GLU A 116 19.29 17.61 22.02
C GLU A 116 20.45 18.00 21.10
N LEU A 117 20.79 19.29 21.08
CA LEU A 117 21.77 19.89 20.18
C LEU A 117 23.03 20.26 20.95
N TYR A 118 24.17 19.87 20.43
CA TYR A 118 25.50 20.12 20.97
C TYR A 118 26.34 20.93 20.00
N GLY A 119 27.22 21.75 20.54
CA GLY A 119 28.13 22.60 19.82
C GLY A 119 28.20 23.97 20.44
N ASN A 120 28.84 24.93 19.77
CA ASN A 120 29.02 26.29 20.28
C ASN A 120 28.38 27.30 19.33
N ARG A 121 29.06 27.66 18.23
CA ARG A 121 28.52 28.61 17.22
C ARG A 121 27.62 27.94 16.18
N GLN A 122 27.89 26.67 15.95
CA GLN A 122 27.13 25.81 15.03
C GLN A 122 26.78 24.51 15.71
N ILE A 123 25.78 23.81 15.21
CA ILE A 123 25.42 22.48 15.70
C ILE A 123 26.50 21.51 15.18
N GLU A 124 27.20 20.88 16.12
CA GLU A 124 28.28 19.93 15.85
C GLU A 124 27.81 18.47 16.02
N ARG A 125 26.74 18.26 16.76
CA ARG A 125 26.08 16.99 16.98
C ARG A 125 24.64 17.22 17.41
N ALA A 126 23.72 16.38 16.92
CA ALA A 126 22.36 16.29 17.39
C ALA A 126 22.07 14.87 17.88
N VAL A 127 21.37 14.73 18.99
CA VAL A 127 20.87 13.45 19.50
C VAL A 127 19.36 13.48 19.39
N VAL A 128 18.79 12.46 18.74
CA VAL A 128 17.34 12.29 18.56
C VAL A 128 16.92 11.01 19.25
N ALA A 129 15.96 11.10 20.16
CA ALA A 129 15.38 9.93 20.78
C ALA A 129 13.88 9.85 20.45
N CYS A 130 13.50 8.71 19.91
CA CYS A 130 12.11 8.40 19.55
C CYS A 130 11.91 6.89 19.64
N VAL A 131 10.73 6.46 20.08
CA VAL A 131 10.38 5.04 20.04
C VAL A 131 10.07 4.62 18.60
N GLY A 132 10.54 3.44 18.25
CA GLY A 132 10.25 2.83 16.95
C GLY A 132 11.14 1.62 16.69
N ALA A 133 10.54 0.43 16.60
CA ALA A 133 11.30 -0.75 16.21
C ALA A 133 11.65 -0.67 14.72
N ASP A 134 12.92 -0.91 14.42
CA ASP A 134 13.39 -1.19 13.07
C ASP A 134 13.53 -2.71 12.90
N VAL A 135 12.72 -3.29 12.03
CA VAL A 135 12.71 -4.72 11.71
C VAL A 135 13.25 -4.98 10.30
N GLY A 136 13.99 -3.99 9.77
CA GLY A 136 14.54 -3.98 8.42
C GLY A 136 13.88 -2.97 7.48
N GLN A 137 12.84 -2.24 7.93
CA GLN A 137 12.15 -1.24 7.12
C GLN A 137 12.84 0.13 7.08
N GLY A 138 13.92 0.33 7.86
CA GLY A 138 14.74 1.54 7.81
C GLY A 138 14.21 2.72 8.63
N ALA A 139 13.42 2.48 9.69
CA ALA A 139 12.84 3.53 10.52
C ALA A 139 13.88 4.44 11.14
N HIS A 140 15.00 3.89 11.66
CA HIS A 140 16.02 4.69 12.31
C HIS A 140 16.76 5.61 11.34
N THR A 141 17.00 5.16 10.11
CA THR A 141 17.55 6.01 9.04
C THR A 141 16.60 7.16 8.71
N LEU A 142 15.30 6.87 8.63
CA LEU A 142 14.28 7.88 8.39
C LEU A 142 14.23 8.92 9.53
N PHE A 143 14.33 8.50 10.79
CA PHE A 143 14.38 9.41 11.96
C PHE A 143 15.57 10.37 11.87
N MET A 144 16.74 9.83 11.53
CA MET A 144 17.94 10.62 11.29
C MET A 144 17.75 11.66 10.17
N GLN A 145 17.16 11.23 9.03
CA GLN A 145 16.96 12.11 7.87
C GLN A 145 15.94 13.23 8.17
N ILE A 146 14.85 12.93 8.88
CA ILE A 146 13.85 13.93 9.27
C ILE A 146 14.46 14.97 10.22
N ALA A 147 15.22 14.53 11.22
CA ALA A 147 15.89 15.42 12.14
C ALA A 147 16.91 16.31 11.43
N ALA A 148 17.77 15.71 10.61
CA ALA A 148 18.79 16.45 9.84
C ALA A 148 18.16 17.50 8.93
N ALA A 149 17.10 17.13 8.20
CA ALA A 149 16.36 18.05 7.32
C ALA A 149 15.73 19.21 8.10
N THR A 150 15.15 18.93 9.28
CA THR A 150 14.54 19.96 10.13
C THR A 150 15.59 20.92 10.71
N LEU A 151 16.74 20.37 11.12
CA LEU A 151 17.84 21.15 11.71
C LEU A 151 18.70 21.86 10.68
N GLY A 152 18.62 21.49 9.42
CA GLY A 152 19.47 22.01 8.35
C GLY A 152 20.94 21.60 8.48
N ILE A 153 21.22 20.39 8.98
CA ILE A 153 22.58 19.86 9.21
C ILE A 153 22.81 18.58 8.43
N ASP A 154 24.09 18.18 8.32
CA ASP A 154 24.44 16.90 7.72
C ASP A 154 23.87 15.73 8.56
N PRO A 155 23.18 14.75 7.94
CA PRO A 155 22.72 13.54 8.63
C PRO A 155 23.80 12.81 9.43
N ALA A 156 25.06 12.87 9.03
CA ALA A 156 26.18 12.29 9.76
C ALA A 156 26.41 12.89 11.16
N LEU A 157 25.85 14.08 11.42
CA LEU A 157 25.91 14.72 12.75
C LEU A 157 24.76 14.28 13.68
N VAL A 158 23.82 13.46 13.19
CA VAL A 158 22.65 13.02 13.95
C VAL A 158 22.84 11.61 14.49
N GLU A 159 22.78 11.47 15.80
CA GLU A 159 22.75 10.21 16.55
C GLU A 159 21.30 9.87 16.91
N VAL A 160 20.82 8.69 16.52
CA VAL A 160 19.46 8.22 16.86
C VAL A 160 19.53 7.24 18.03
N ARG A 161 18.69 7.44 19.03
CA ARG A 161 18.55 6.58 20.22
C ARG A 161 17.14 6.01 20.29
N THR A 162 17.06 4.69 20.32
CA THR A 162 15.78 3.94 20.33
C THR A 162 15.81 2.76 21.30
N GLU A 163 16.95 2.52 21.95
CA GLU A 163 17.26 1.27 22.62
C GLU A 163 16.76 1.15 24.07
N HIS A 164 16.38 2.27 24.71
CA HIS A 164 15.95 2.28 26.10
C HIS A 164 14.59 2.94 26.28
N THR A 165 13.65 2.23 26.85
CA THR A 165 12.25 2.70 27.08
C THR A 165 12.16 3.87 28.07
N ASP A 166 13.11 4.02 28.97
CA ASP A 166 13.24 5.15 29.89
C ASP A 166 13.74 6.44 29.19
N LEU A 167 14.37 6.31 28.02
CA LEU A 167 14.88 7.45 27.25
C LEU A 167 13.92 7.98 26.21
N VAL A 168 13.11 7.09 25.60
CA VAL A 168 12.38 7.41 24.36
C VAL A 168 10.89 7.68 24.55
N GLY A 169 10.37 7.54 25.78
CA GLY A 169 8.96 7.79 26.07
C GLY A 169 8.03 6.78 25.42
N SER A 170 6.83 7.24 25.03
CA SER A 170 5.79 6.41 24.42
C SER A 170 5.54 6.82 22.95
N GLY A 171 5.25 5.84 22.09
CA GLY A 171 4.97 6.09 20.68
C GLY A 171 4.22 4.96 19.98
N GLY A 172 3.81 3.93 20.73
CA GLY A 172 3.07 2.79 20.22
C GLY A 172 3.92 1.85 19.36
N SER A 173 3.27 0.92 18.65
CA SER A 173 3.95 -0.11 17.86
C SER A 173 4.39 0.38 16.47
N SER A 174 5.40 -0.29 15.92
CA SER A 174 5.78 -0.18 14.51
C SER A 174 4.86 -1.05 13.67
N SER A 175 3.63 -0.60 13.46
CA SER A 175 2.57 -1.27 12.69
C SER A 175 1.64 -0.24 12.06
N ALA A 176 0.62 -0.67 11.32
CA ALA A 176 -0.37 0.20 10.69
C ALA A 176 0.23 1.33 9.82
N SER A 177 1.41 1.11 9.25
CA SER A 177 2.16 2.09 8.43
C SER A 177 2.32 3.46 9.11
N ARG A 178 2.41 3.48 10.46
CA ARG A 178 2.31 4.70 11.26
C ARG A 178 3.63 5.36 11.63
N MET A 179 4.73 4.59 11.70
CA MET A 179 5.95 5.13 12.34
C MET A 179 6.54 6.32 11.59
N SER A 180 6.66 6.30 10.28
CA SER A 180 7.15 7.46 9.51
C SER A 180 6.28 8.70 9.74
N PHE A 181 4.96 8.53 9.80
CA PHE A 181 4.02 9.62 10.03
C PHE A 181 4.04 10.12 11.48
N MET A 182 3.92 9.23 12.45
CA MET A 182 3.84 9.59 13.87
C MET A 182 5.17 10.06 14.41
N ALA A 183 6.23 9.26 14.26
CA ALA A 183 7.57 9.63 14.72
C ALA A 183 8.14 10.80 13.91
N GLY A 184 7.85 10.86 12.60
CA GLY A 184 8.27 11.97 11.75
C GLY A 184 7.76 13.31 12.25
N ASN A 185 6.47 13.41 12.59
CA ASN A 185 5.89 14.63 13.18
C ASN A 185 6.45 14.93 14.59
N ALA A 186 6.64 13.90 15.42
CA ALA A 186 7.21 14.08 16.76
C ALA A 186 8.66 14.59 16.69
N ILE A 187 9.49 13.98 15.85
CA ILE A 187 10.90 14.37 15.67
C ILE A 187 11.00 15.78 15.09
N LYS A 188 10.20 16.07 14.05
CA LYS A 188 10.16 17.41 13.46
C LYS A 188 9.81 18.47 14.51
N GLY A 189 8.74 18.25 15.29
CA GLY A 189 8.32 19.18 16.33
C GLY A 189 9.35 19.36 17.45
N ALA A 190 10.02 18.26 17.88
CA ALA A 190 11.09 18.34 18.87
C ALA A 190 12.32 19.08 18.33
N ALA A 191 12.70 18.84 17.07
CA ALA A 191 13.84 19.51 16.44
C ALA A 191 13.58 21.01 16.25
N GLU A 192 12.39 21.40 15.82
CA GLU A 192 11.99 22.81 15.70
C GLU A 192 12.06 23.53 17.05
N ARG A 193 11.57 22.90 18.13
CA ARG A 193 11.66 23.45 19.49
C ARG A 193 13.12 23.53 19.99
N ALA A 194 13.93 22.50 19.75
CA ALA A 194 15.33 22.53 20.12
C ALA A 194 16.12 23.62 19.39
N LEU A 195 15.75 23.94 18.14
CA LEU A 195 16.32 25.09 17.41
C LEU A 195 15.97 26.43 18.09
N VAL A 196 14.77 26.58 18.65
CA VAL A 196 14.40 27.79 19.41
C VAL A 196 15.27 27.93 20.65
N GLU A 197 15.46 26.86 21.41
CA GLU A 197 16.35 26.88 22.59
C GLU A 197 17.82 27.16 22.20
N TRP A 198 18.25 26.59 21.05
CA TRP A 198 19.58 26.87 20.49
C TRP A 198 19.77 28.36 20.16
N GLN A 199 18.75 29.01 19.58
CA GLN A 199 18.76 30.44 19.26
C GLN A 199 18.74 31.30 20.52
N ASN A 200 18.17 30.80 21.62
CA ASN A 200 18.20 31.43 22.96
C ASN A 200 19.52 31.18 23.70
N GLU A 201 20.55 30.67 23.01
CA GLU A 201 21.87 30.38 23.55
C GLU A 201 21.94 29.26 24.61
N GLU A 202 20.91 28.44 24.74
CA GLU A 202 20.95 27.24 25.59
C GLU A 202 21.94 26.21 25.03
N ARG A 203 22.81 25.65 25.92
CA ARG A 203 23.85 24.68 25.54
C ARG A 203 24.06 23.62 26.64
N PRO A 204 23.75 22.33 26.40
CA PRO A 204 23.08 21.82 25.20
C PRO A 204 21.61 22.31 25.12
N ALA A 205 21.13 22.54 23.91
CA ALA A 205 19.74 22.92 23.68
C ALA A 205 18.89 21.65 23.54
N ARG A 206 17.91 21.46 24.42
CA ARG A 206 17.07 20.26 24.45
C ARG A 206 15.60 20.61 24.47
N ALA A 207 14.83 19.92 23.61
CA ALA A 207 13.40 20.02 23.63
C ALA A 207 12.72 18.67 23.38
N GLU A 208 11.51 18.57 23.90
CA GLU A 208 10.62 17.42 23.73
C GLU A 208 9.35 17.85 23.04
N TYR A 209 8.79 16.93 22.24
CA TYR A 209 7.51 17.14 21.59
C TYR A 209 6.70 15.84 21.55
N GLU A 210 5.46 15.93 21.98
CA GLU A 210 4.48 14.89 21.84
C GLU A 210 3.53 15.24 20.69
N PHE A 211 3.55 14.43 19.64
CA PHE A 211 2.64 14.59 18.52
C PHE A 211 1.34 13.83 18.78
N HIS A 212 0.23 14.51 18.62
CA HIS A 212 -1.10 13.94 18.61
C HIS A 212 -1.74 14.23 17.26
N PRO A 213 -2.11 13.22 16.48
CA PRO A 213 -2.86 13.42 15.23
C PRO A 213 -4.31 13.82 15.55
N ARG A 214 -5.08 14.15 14.51
CA ARG A 214 -6.50 14.34 14.69
C ARG A 214 -7.17 13.11 15.30
N PRO A 215 -8.19 13.29 16.16
CA PRO A 215 -8.91 12.17 16.75
C PRO A 215 -9.71 11.42 15.70
N THR A 216 -9.89 10.11 15.93
CA THR A 216 -10.80 9.25 15.19
C THR A 216 -11.94 8.77 16.06
N THR A 217 -13.02 8.26 15.47
CA THR A 217 -14.17 7.76 16.22
C THR A 217 -14.45 6.29 15.90
N PRO A 218 -14.91 5.50 16.90
CA PRO A 218 -15.32 4.13 16.67
C PRO A 218 -16.60 4.06 15.82
N TYR A 219 -16.83 2.91 15.19
CA TYR A 219 -18.05 2.64 14.45
C TYR A 219 -19.27 2.58 15.38
N ASN A 220 -20.24 3.45 15.12
CA ASN A 220 -21.53 3.44 15.83
C ASN A 220 -22.47 2.46 15.14
N ARG A 221 -22.76 1.36 15.80
CA ARG A 221 -23.62 0.29 15.26
C ARG A 221 -25.09 0.71 15.04
N GLN A 222 -25.55 1.75 15.75
CA GLN A 222 -26.93 2.23 15.64
C GLN A 222 -27.11 3.20 14.47
N THR A 223 -26.16 4.10 14.26
CA THR A 223 -26.24 5.12 13.20
C THR A 223 -25.51 4.73 11.92
N GLY A 224 -24.60 3.75 11.98
CA GLY A 224 -23.71 3.39 10.88
C GLY A 224 -22.59 4.38 10.64
N GLU A 225 -22.34 5.30 11.57
CA GLU A 225 -21.36 6.39 11.43
C GLU A 225 -20.04 6.07 12.12
N ALA A 226 -18.95 6.52 11.53
CA ALA A 226 -17.61 6.57 12.10
C ALA A 226 -16.76 7.58 11.34
N ASP A 227 -15.77 8.19 12.02
CA ASP A 227 -14.61 8.80 11.37
C ASP A 227 -13.38 7.96 11.75
N PRO A 228 -13.13 6.86 11.00
CA PRO A 228 -12.33 5.77 11.52
C PRO A 228 -10.82 6.00 11.41
N ASN A 229 -10.34 6.87 10.51
CA ASN A 229 -8.91 6.93 10.20
C ASN A 229 -8.37 8.34 10.15
N ILE A 230 -7.09 8.51 10.51
CA ILE A 230 -6.38 9.78 10.51
C ILE A 230 -6.17 10.26 9.08
N THR A 231 -5.55 9.43 8.27
CA THR A 231 -5.28 9.64 6.85
C THR A 231 -5.14 8.29 6.15
N TYR A 232 -4.96 8.31 4.82
CA TYR A 232 -4.80 7.12 4.00
C TYR A 232 -3.58 7.20 3.08
N GLY A 233 -2.97 6.05 2.81
CA GLY A 233 -2.09 5.84 1.68
C GLY A 233 -2.87 5.24 0.50
N TYR A 234 -2.48 5.55 -0.71
CA TYR A 234 -3.11 5.10 -1.95
C TYR A 234 -2.11 4.33 -2.80
N CYS A 235 -2.56 3.20 -3.34
CA CYS A 235 -1.75 2.37 -4.21
C CYS A 235 -2.60 1.78 -5.33
N ALA A 236 -2.05 1.71 -6.52
CA ALA A 236 -2.62 0.95 -7.62
C ALA A 236 -1.55 0.02 -8.21
N GLN A 237 -1.96 -1.19 -8.56
CA GLN A 237 -1.05 -2.14 -9.19
C GLN A 237 -1.63 -2.68 -10.49
N ALA A 238 -0.73 -2.90 -11.45
CA ALA A 238 -1.02 -3.60 -12.69
C ALA A 238 -0.13 -4.86 -12.77
N ALA A 239 -0.77 -6.03 -12.90
CA ALA A 239 -0.11 -7.32 -12.98
C ALA A 239 -0.21 -7.89 -14.39
N GLU A 240 0.91 -8.13 -15.03
CA GLU A 240 1.04 -8.89 -16.27
C GLU A 240 1.41 -10.34 -15.91
N ILE A 241 0.59 -11.29 -16.31
CA ILE A 241 0.77 -12.70 -15.98
C ILE A 241 0.72 -13.58 -17.20
N GLU A 242 1.22 -14.80 -17.06
CA GLU A 242 1.03 -15.92 -17.96
C GLU A 242 0.42 -17.09 -17.18
N VAL A 243 -0.62 -17.70 -17.76
CA VAL A 243 -1.29 -18.88 -17.21
C VAL A 243 -0.99 -20.06 -18.11
N ASP A 244 -0.42 -21.12 -17.56
CA ASP A 244 -0.32 -22.41 -18.23
C ASP A 244 -1.69 -23.09 -18.16
N LEU A 245 -2.33 -23.25 -19.33
CA LEU A 245 -3.70 -23.79 -19.43
C LEU A 245 -3.79 -25.31 -19.21
N GLU A 246 -2.66 -26.00 -19.24
CA GLU A 246 -2.59 -27.43 -18.98
C GLU A 246 -2.48 -27.73 -17.49
N THR A 247 -1.67 -26.95 -16.77
CA THR A 247 -1.37 -27.17 -15.36
C THR A 247 -2.10 -26.21 -14.41
N GLY A 248 -2.56 -25.08 -14.91
CA GLY A 248 -3.10 -23.97 -14.12
C GLY A 248 -2.02 -23.14 -13.42
N TYR A 249 -0.74 -23.35 -13.71
CA TYR A 249 0.34 -22.57 -13.10
C TYR A 249 0.30 -21.12 -13.59
N VAL A 250 0.45 -20.17 -12.65
CA VAL A 250 0.44 -18.73 -12.92
C VAL A 250 1.82 -18.15 -12.68
N THR A 251 2.41 -17.56 -13.71
CA THR A 251 3.67 -16.81 -13.61
C THR A 251 3.38 -15.31 -13.64
N VAL A 252 3.85 -14.56 -12.65
CA VAL A 252 3.78 -13.12 -12.67
C VAL A 252 4.99 -12.57 -13.41
N LYS A 253 4.78 -12.12 -14.65
CA LYS A 253 5.84 -11.62 -15.52
C LYS A 253 6.32 -10.24 -15.11
N ARG A 254 5.36 -9.37 -14.78
CA ARG A 254 5.63 -7.98 -14.42
C ARG A 254 4.57 -7.47 -13.46
N LEU A 255 4.97 -6.72 -12.46
CA LEU A 255 4.07 -6.03 -11.56
C LEU A 255 4.50 -4.58 -11.40
N VAL A 256 3.68 -3.66 -11.89
CA VAL A 256 3.83 -2.22 -11.69
C VAL A 256 3.08 -1.84 -10.43
N SER A 257 3.72 -1.14 -9.50
CA SER A 257 3.12 -0.67 -8.25
C SER A 257 3.26 0.85 -8.13
N ALA A 258 2.19 1.58 -8.37
CA ALA A 258 2.12 3.02 -8.21
C ALA A 258 1.65 3.37 -6.80
N ASN A 259 2.50 4.05 -6.03
CA ASN A 259 2.31 4.32 -4.61
C ASN A 259 2.39 5.81 -4.33
N ASP A 260 1.37 6.41 -3.76
CA ASP A 260 1.48 7.77 -3.24
C ASP A 260 2.03 7.73 -1.82
N VAL A 261 3.24 8.21 -1.67
CA VAL A 261 4.00 8.22 -0.42
C VAL A 261 4.03 9.61 0.25
N GLY A 262 3.30 10.57 -0.34
CA GLY A 262 3.50 11.96 0.01
C GLY A 262 4.89 12.43 -0.43
N THR A 263 5.62 13.08 0.44
CA THR A 263 7.04 13.39 0.17
C THR A 263 7.91 12.17 0.43
N ALA A 264 8.69 11.77 -0.56
CA ALA A 264 9.62 10.64 -0.47
C ALA A 264 10.92 11.05 0.27
N VAL A 265 10.98 10.79 1.57
CA VAL A 265 12.19 11.12 2.37
C VAL A 265 13.36 10.20 2.02
N ASN A 266 13.09 8.93 1.72
CA ASN A 266 14.11 7.97 1.28
C ASN A 266 13.56 7.07 0.16
N PRO A 267 13.72 7.47 -1.12
CA PRO A 267 13.20 6.71 -2.26
C PRO A 267 13.67 5.26 -2.31
N VAL A 268 14.95 5.00 -2.03
CA VAL A 268 15.52 3.64 -2.08
C VAL A 268 14.88 2.70 -1.04
N GLN A 269 14.60 3.21 0.16
CA GLN A 269 13.87 2.43 1.16
C GLN A 269 12.42 2.18 0.76
N ILE A 270 11.78 3.15 0.10
CA ILE A 270 10.42 3.01 -0.43
C ILE A 270 10.37 1.92 -1.49
N GLU A 271 11.30 1.92 -2.44
CA GLU A 271 11.42 0.87 -3.46
C GLU A 271 11.54 -0.52 -2.81
N GLY A 272 12.46 -0.68 -1.85
CA GLY A 272 12.63 -1.95 -1.13
C GLY A 272 11.38 -2.38 -0.35
N GLN A 273 10.59 -1.45 0.20
CA GLN A 273 9.31 -1.77 0.84
C GLN A 273 8.26 -2.23 -0.18
N VAL A 274 8.20 -1.62 -1.36
CA VAL A 274 7.29 -2.04 -2.43
C VAL A 274 7.63 -3.44 -2.92
N GLU A 275 8.90 -3.70 -3.23
CA GLU A 275 9.37 -5.01 -3.68
C GLU A 275 9.10 -6.11 -2.65
N GLY A 276 9.40 -5.86 -1.38
CA GLY A 276 9.13 -6.79 -0.29
C GLY A 276 7.64 -7.06 -0.07
N ALA A 277 6.80 -6.05 -0.12
CA ALA A 277 5.35 -6.19 0.00
C ALA A 277 4.75 -6.98 -1.18
N VAL A 278 5.21 -6.73 -2.40
CA VAL A 278 4.80 -7.47 -3.61
C VAL A 278 5.21 -8.94 -3.49
N ALA A 279 6.45 -9.24 -3.08
CA ALA A 279 6.91 -10.62 -2.91
C ALA A 279 6.03 -11.39 -1.91
N GLN A 280 5.72 -10.79 -0.76
CA GLN A 280 4.80 -11.39 0.20
C GLN A 280 3.40 -11.61 -0.37
N SER A 281 2.86 -10.62 -1.09
CA SER A 281 1.51 -10.71 -1.63
C SER A 281 1.39 -11.67 -2.80
N VAL A 282 2.42 -11.84 -3.62
CA VAL A 282 2.50 -12.90 -4.65
C VAL A 282 2.45 -14.27 -3.98
N GLY A 283 3.24 -14.48 -2.91
CA GLY A 283 3.18 -15.71 -2.12
C GLY A 283 1.79 -16.00 -1.58
N TRP A 284 1.18 -15.02 -0.93
CA TRP A 284 -0.18 -15.12 -0.39
C TRP A 284 -1.24 -15.36 -1.48
N SER A 285 -1.04 -14.77 -2.65
CA SER A 285 -1.99 -14.88 -3.77
C SER A 285 -1.94 -16.22 -4.49
N LEU A 286 -0.75 -16.83 -4.62
CA LEU A 286 -0.53 -17.97 -5.51
C LEU A 286 -0.16 -19.27 -4.78
N ILE A 287 0.50 -19.21 -3.61
CA ILE A 287 1.23 -20.35 -3.04
C ILE A 287 0.84 -20.65 -1.60
N GLU A 288 0.79 -19.61 -0.72
CA GLU A 288 0.71 -19.79 0.71
C GLU A 288 -0.68 -20.28 1.16
N ARG A 289 -0.71 -21.44 1.82
CA ARG A 289 -1.94 -22.01 2.35
C ARG A 289 -1.76 -22.42 3.80
N TYR A 290 -2.25 -21.60 4.73
CA TYR A 290 -2.30 -21.95 6.13
C TYR A 290 -3.55 -22.80 6.45
N VAL A 291 -3.33 -24.06 6.84
CA VAL A 291 -4.41 -24.99 7.12
C VAL A 291 -4.50 -25.27 8.61
N GLN A 292 -5.69 -25.07 9.17
CA GLN A 292 -6.05 -25.48 10.54
C GLN A 292 -7.11 -26.57 10.51
N LYS A 293 -6.95 -27.54 11.40
CA LYS A 293 -7.95 -28.57 11.65
C LYS A 293 -8.10 -28.77 13.16
N ASP A 294 -9.32 -28.73 13.66
CA ASP A 294 -9.65 -28.89 15.08
C ASP A 294 -8.81 -28.00 16.02
N GLY A 295 -8.60 -26.73 15.63
CA GLY A 295 -7.82 -25.73 16.37
C GLY A 295 -6.30 -25.93 16.33
N ARG A 296 -5.81 -26.83 15.49
CA ARG A 296 -4.36 -27.10 15.34
C ARG A 296 -3.90 -26.77 13.93
N ALA A 297 -2.71 -26.15 13.82
CA ALA A 297 -2.06 -25.96 12.53
C ALA A 297 -1.66 -27.32 11.93
N VAL A 298 -2.04 -27.56 10.68
CA VAL A 298 -1.63 -28.74 9.91
C VAL A 298 -0.34 -28.44 9.14
N THR A 299 -0.24 -27.23 8.60
CA THR A 299 0.94 -26.74 7.90
C THR A 299 1.95 -26.17 8.91
N GLN A 300 2.73 -27.04 9.55
CA GLN A 300 3.60 -26.67 10.67
C GLN A 300 5.06 -26.38 10.26
N HIS A 301 5.44 -26.71 9.04
CA HIS A 301 6.83 -26.63 8.56
C HIS A 301 6.86 -25.93 7.21
N LEU A 302 8.01 -25.32 6.86
CA LEU A 302 8.21 -24.68 5.55
C LEU A 302 8.06 -25.65 4.36
N SER A 303 8.19 -26.95 4.60
CA SER A 303 7.90 -27.99 3.60
C SER A 303 6.41 -28.21 3.34
N THR A 304 5.54 -27.71 4.19
CA THR A 304 4.07 -27.82 4.07
C THR A 304 3.38 -26.45 3.99
N TYR A 305 3.95 -25.43 4.61
CA TYR A 305 3.58 -24.03 4.39
C TYR A 305 4.63 -23.40 3.47
N LEU A 306 4.35 -23.44 2.19
CA LEU A 306 5.27 -22.95 1.18
C LEU A 306 5.24 -21.41 1.16
N ILE A 307 6.40 -20.80 1.30
CA ILE A 307 6.60 -19.37 1.04
C ILE A 307 7.30 -19.21 -0.32
N PRO A 308 7.12 -18.07 -1.01
CA PRO A 308 7.75 -17.86 -2.31
C PRO A 308 9.28 -17.84 -2.18
N THR A 309 9.94 -18.47 -3.13
CA THR A 309 11.39 -18.32 -3.37
C THR A 309 11.63 -17.19 -4.37
N VAL A 310 12.89 -16.89 -4.66
CA VAL A 310 13.25 -15.90 -5.69
C VAL A 310 12.74 -16.27 -7.09
N LEU A 311 12.40 -17.55 -7.32
CA LEU A 311 11.85 -18.02 -8.60
C LEU A 311 10.32 -17.93 -8.69
N ASP A 312 9.66 -17.70 -7.58
CA ASP A 312 8.19 -17.69 -7.47
C ASP A 312 7.61 -16.25 -7.43
N VAL A 313 8.46 -15.25 -7.22
CA VAL A 313 8.05 -13.84 -7.22
C VAL A 313 7.92 -13.29 -8.64
N ALA A 314 7.38 -12.08 -8.78
CA ALA A 314 7.30 -11.41 -10.08
C ALA A 314 8.70 -11.28 -10.72
N GLU A 315 8.83 -11.62 -12.02
CA GLU A 315 10.10 -11.51 -12.74
C GLU A 315 10.61 -10.04 -12.77
N VAL A 316 9.68 -9.09 -12.83
CA VAL A 316 9.96 -7.66 -12.77
C VAL A 316 8.96 -6.98 -11.84
N VAL A 317 9.46 -6.25 -10.84
CA VAL A 317 8.67 -5.33 -10.01
C VAL A 317 9.10 -3.91 -10.35
N GLU A 318 8.14 -3.05 -10.70
CA GLU A 318 8.38 -1.65 -11.02
C GLU A 318 7.68 -0.74 -10.01
N PRO A 319 8.38 -0.24 -9.00
CA PRO A 319 7.87 0.78 -8.10
C PRO A 319 7.73 2.13 -8.82
N LEU A 320 6.54 2.73 -8.75
CA LEU A 320 6.31 4.11 -9.15
C LEU A 320 6.00 4.92 -7.89
N ILE A 321 6.85 5.87 -7.59
CA ILE A 321 6.72 6.75 -6.42
C ILE A 321 5.99 8.02 -6.87
N LEU A 322 4.78 8.24 -6.34
CA LEU A 322 4.05 9.49 -6.49
C LEU A 322 4.25 10.33 -5.22
N GLU A 323 4.57 11.60 -5.42
CA GLU A 323 4.83 12.53 -4.32
C GLU A 323 3.75 13.62 -4.27
N ILE A 324 2.58 13.25 -3.70
CA ILE A 324 1.48 14.19 -3.48
C ILE A 324 1.40 14.46 -1.96
N PRO A 325 1.88 15.63 -1.49
CA PRO A 325 2.08 15.87 -0.07
C PRO A 325 0.81 15.68 0.78
N ASP A 326 0.95 14.96 1.89
CA ASP A 326 -0.11 14.84 2.90
C ASP A 326 -0.10 16.09 3.79
N PRO A 327 -1.25 16.78 3.96
CA PRO A 327 -1.29 18.01 4.75
C PRO A 327 -1.01 17.80 6.24
N GLN A 328 -1.07 16.56 6.75
CA GLN A 328 -0.85 16.23 8.16
C GLN A 328 0.52 15.58 8.42
N GLY A 329 1.21 15.11 7.38
CA GLY A 329 2.52 14.46 7.50
C GLY A 329 3.67 15.45 7.64
N ALA A 330 4.69 15.10 8.43
CA ALA A 330 5.94 15.87 8.47
C ALA A 330 6.51 15.99 7.05
N PHE A 331 6.78 17.21 6.59
CA PHE A 331 7.20 17.50 5.20
C PHE A 331 6.22 16.99 4.13
N GLY A 332 5.01 16.60 4.48
CA GLY A 332 4.05 16.02 3.56
C GLY A 332 4.18 14.50 3.36
N LEU A 333 4.97 13.79 4.15
CA LEU A 333 5.17 12.35 4.03
C LEU A 333 3.91 11.55 4.42
N ARG A 334 3.79 10.33 3.85
CA ARG A 334 2.81 9.31 4.23
C ARG A 334 3.51 8.04 4.71
N GLY A 335 2.83 7.26 5.56
CA GLY A 335 3.22 5.88 5.80
C GLY A 335 2.79 4.98 4.65
N MET A 336 3.65 4.06 4.19
CA MET A 336 3.39 3.32 2.96
C MET A 336 3.65 1.81 3.02
N ALA A 337 4.25 1.29 4.09
CA ALA A 337 4.77 -0.08 4.12
C ALA A 337 3.74 -1.18 3.80
N GLU A 338 2.48 -1.03 4.21
CA GLU A 338 1.46 -2.08 4.02
C GLU A 338 0.60 -1.91 2.77
N MET A 339 0.51 -0.69 2.21
CA MET A 339 -0.38 -0.45 1.07
C MET A 339 0.03 -1.21 -0.21
N PRO A 340 1.31 -1.45 -0.53
CA PRO A 340 1.68 -2.19 -1.74
C PRO A 340 1.31 -3.68 -1.69
N PHE A 341 1.03 -4.22 -0.51
CA PHE A 341 0.56 -5.59 -0.37
C PHE A 341 -0.88 -5.78 -0.86
N VAL A 342 -1.74 -4.78 -0.63
CA VAL A 342 -3.20 -4.93 -0.72
C VAL A 342 -3.71 -5.18 -2.15
N PRO A 343 -3.29 -4.46 -3.20
CA PRO A 343 -3.89 -4.60 -4.53
C PRO A 343 -3.31 -5.75 -5.36
N THR A 344 -2.24 -6.43 -4.92
CA THR A 344 -1.58 -7.49 -5.70
C THR A 344 -2.52 -8.66 -6.01
N ALA A 345 -3.18 -9.21 -5.00
CA ALA A 345 -4.07 -10.36 -5.19
C ALA A 345 -5.25 -10.05 -6.13
N PRO A 346 -6.00 -8.95 -5.97
CA PRO A 346 -7.06 -8.62 -6.91
C PRO A 346 -6.54 -8.24 -8.31
N ALA A 347 -5.34 -7.68 -8.44
CA ALA A 347 -4.72 -7.44 -9.74
C ALA A 347 -4.39 -8.76 -10.46
N ILE A 348 -3.80 -9.74 -9.74
CA ILE A 348 -3.53 -11.08 -10.27
C ILE A 348 -4.85 -11.79 -10.63
N GLY A 349 -5.87 -11.74 -9.76
CA GLY A 349 -7.18 -12.33 -10.05
C GLY A 349 -7.85 -11.75 -11.30
N ALA A 350 -7.78 -10.42 -11.47
CA ALA A 350 -8.26 -9.75 -12.68
C ALA A 350 -7.44 -10.15 -13.93
N ALA A 351 -6.13 -10.34 -13.78
CA ALA A 351 -5.26 -10.79 -14.86
C ALA A 351 -5.56 -12.26 -15.26
N ILE A 352 -5.80 -13.15 -14.29
CA ILE A 352 -6.25 -14.54 -14.56
C ILE A 352 -7.56 -14.51 -15.34
N HIS A 353 -8.52 -13.68 -14.91
CA HIS A 353 -9.77 -13.54 -15.64
C HIS A 353 -9.56 -13.01 -17.07
N ALA A 354 -8.72 -11.99 -17.24
CA ALA A 354 -8.40 -11.45 -18.56
C ALA A 354 -7.75 -12.50 -19.49
N ALA A 355 -6.89 -13.37 -18.94
CA ALA A 355 -6.23 -14.44 -19.68
C ALA A 355 -7.17 -15.59 -20.06
N THR A 356 -8.11 -15.94 -19.17
CA THR A 356 -8.83 -17.23 -19.24
C THR A 356 -10.34 -17.10 -19.38
N GLY A 357 -10.92 -15.92 -19.07
CA GLY A 357 -12.36 -15.69 -18.96
C GLY A 357 -12.98 -16.20 -17.65
N VAL A 358 -12.19 -16.75 -16.73
CA VAL A 358 -12.69 -17.38 -15.50
C VAL A 358 -12.40 -16.51 -14.28
N TRP A 359 -13.42 -16.26 -13.44
CA TRP A 359 -13.24 -15.70 -12.09
C TRP A 359 -13.04 -16.80 -11.05
N ILE A 360 -12.11 -16.58 -10.15
CA ILE A 360 -11.83 -17.47 -9.01
C ILE A 360 -12.00 -16.65 -7.73
N ASP A 361 -12.94 -17.05 -6.89
CA ASP A 361 -13.35 -16.28 -5.70
C ASP A 361 -12.60 -16.69 -4.41
N GLU A 362 -11.65 -17.62 -4.51
CA GLU A 362 -10.94 -18.16 -3.35
C GLU A 362 -9.42 -18.10 -3.54
N LEU A 363 -8.72 -17.54 -2.54
CA LEU A 363 -7.26 -17.52 -2.44
C LEU A 363 -6.74 -18.76 -1.68
N PRO A 364 -5.48 -19.14 -1.96
CA PRO A 364 -4.59 -18.72 -3.04
C PRO A 364 -5.04 -19.29 -4.39
N TYR A 365 -4.68 -18.64 -5.48
CA TYR A 365 -4.90 -19.11 -6.86
C TYR A 365 -3.88 -20.20 -7.21
N THR A 366 -3.94 -21.34 -6.50
CA THR A 366 -3.03 -22.45 -6.73
C THR A 366 -3.24 -23.06 -8.12
N PRO A 367 -2.22 -23.71 -8.70
CA PRO A 367 -2.36 -24.38 -10.00
C PRO A 367 -3.56 -25.32 -10.06
N GLU A 368 -3.83 -26.06 -8.98
CA GLU A 368 -5.00 -26.93 -8.89
C GLU A 368 -6.32 -26.16 -9.02
N ARG A 369 -6.47 -25.04 -8.28
CA ARG A 369 -7.71 -24.22 -8.35
C ARG A 369 -7.90 -23.57 -9.71
N VAL A 370 -6.84 -23.02 -10.28
CA VAL A 370 -6.89 -22.42 -11.62
C VAL A 370 -7.28 -23.49 -12.63
N TRP A 371 -6.63 -24.66 -12.60
CA TRP A 371 -6.94 -25.76 -13.49
C TRP A 371 -8.39 -26.25 -13.34
N GLN A 372 -8.89 -26.46 -12.12
CA GLN A 372 -10.28 -26.86 -11.88
C GLN A 372 -11.27 -25.82 -12.42
N ALA A 373 -11.01 -24.53 -12.23
CA ALA A 373 -11.84 -23.47 -12.77
C ALA A 373 -11.87 -23.49 -14.31
N LEU A 374 -10.74 -23.74 -14.96
CA LEU A 374 -10.64 -23.89 -16.41
C LEU A 374 -11.44 -25.10 -16.94
N GLN A 375 -11.51 -26.21 -16.18
CA GLN A 375 -12.31 -27.39 -16.58
C GLN A 375 -13.81 -27.16 -16.39
N GLY A 376 -14.22 -26.42 -15.37
CA GLY A 376 -15.64 -26.10 -15.08
C GLY A 376 -16.25 -25.10 -16.06
N SER A 377 -15.43 -24.38 -16.83
CA SER A 377 -15.84 -23.43 -17.85
C SER A 377 -15.95 -24.03 -19.26
N ARG A 378 -15.53 -25.28 -19.46
CA ARG A 378 -15.70 -26.08 -20.68
C ARG A 378 -16.98 -26.90 -20.57
#